data_f9c58332774644a238353fcb7095dfd0
#
_entry.id   f9c58332774644a238353fcb7095dfd0
#
_cell.length_a   1.000
_cell.length_b   1.000
_cell.length_c   1.000
_cell.angle_alpha   90.00
_cell.angle_beta   90.00
_cell.angle_gamma   90.00
#
_symmetry.space_group_name_H-M   'P 1'
#
loop_
_entity.id
_entity.type
_entity.pdbx_description
1 polymer ?
#
loop_
_entity_poly.entity_id
_entity_poly.type
_entity_poly.pdbx_seq_one_letter_code
_entity_poly.pdbx_strand_id
1 'polypeptide(L)'
;MEPRPHIIVVEDEPAQRHLLVDYLVRQNFRVSGVSGGAELRKLVARERPALVLLDVGLPDEDGFAIARWLRESSARVGIIMVTVASDTVDRVIGLEIGADDYIAKPFEPRELLARVKSVLRRTINVAPSSAGPRIRMGCRVLDLEKRVLVDPTNNQEETLTASEFDLLKLFAEHPNKPLQRDWLLETTAHREMEPFDRAIDLRITRLRRKIEFDPAHPNAIRTIRGVGYMFVPPRH
;
A
#
# COMPACT_ATOMS: atom_id res chain seq x y z
N MET A 1 -6.14 -23.68 13.66
CA MET A 1 -4.91 -23.34 12.89
C MET A 1 -5.29 -22.19 12.01
N GLU A 2 -4.71 -21.00 12.20
CA GLU A 2 -5.02 -19.84 11.37
C GLU A 2 -4.67 -20.15 9.89
N PRO A 3 -5.52 -19.72 8.95
CA PRO A 3 -5.25 -19.98 7.54
C PRO A 3 -3.98 -19.23 7.12
N ARG A 4 -3.05 -19.93 6.46
CA ARG A 4 -1.81 -19.35 5.95
C ARG A 4 -2.14 -18.27 4.92
N PRO A 5 -1.55 -17.06 5.02
CA PRO A 5 -1.74 -16.02 4.03
C PRO A 5 -1.38 -16.51 2.62
N HIS A 6 -2.26 -16.24 1.66
CA HIS A 6 -2.03 -16.61 0.27
C HIS A 6 -1.32 -15.48 -0.45
N ILE A 7 -0.16 -15.79 -1.03
CA ILE A 7 0.66 -14.89 -1.83
C ILE A 7 0.65 -15.37 -3.28
N ILE A 8 0.44 -14.46 -4.22
CA ILE A 8 0.63 -14.75 -5.65
C ILE A 8 1.92 -14.07 -6.11
N VAL A 9 2.78 -14.83 -6.78
CA VAL A 9 4.00 -14.34 -7.44
C VAL A 9 3.72 -14.27 -8.94
N VAL A 10 3.82 -13.06 -9.51
CA VAL A 10 3.70 -12.79 -10.94
C VAL A 10 5.08 -12.48 -11.48
N GLU A 11 5.66 -13.40 -12.23
CA GLU A 11 7.01 -13.35 -12.77
C GLU A 11 7.03 -14.19 -14.04
N ASP A 12 7.46 -13.65 -15.18
CA ASP A 12 7.46 -14.36 -16.47
C ASP A 12 8.58 -15.40 -16.55
N GLU A 13 9.75 -15.11 -15.95
CA GLU A 13 10.89 -16.03 -15.97
C GLU A 13 10.65 -17.24 -15.07
N PRO A 14 10.57 -18.48 -15.63
CA PRO A 14 10.22 -19.67 -14.84
C PRO A 14 11.19 -19.98 -13.70
N ALA A 15 12.48 -19.72 -13.88
CA ALA A 15 13.49 -19.98 -12.87
C ALA A 15 13.36 -19.04 -11.68
N GLN A 16 13.18 -17.73 -11.93
CA GLN A 16 12.97 -16.74 -10.88
C GLN A 16 11.64 -16.99 -10.16
N ARG A 17 10.57 -17.25 -10.91
CA ARG A 17 9.26 -17.58 -10.34
C ARG A 17 9.33 -18.76 -9.38
N HIS A 18 9.98 -19.88 -9.79
CA HIS A 18 10.18 -21.06 -8.94
C HIS A 18 10.95 -20.72 -7.66
N LEU A 19 12.06 -20.01 -7.79
CA LEU A 19 12.90 -19.62 -6.65
C LEU A 19 12.12 -18.79 -5.63
N LEU A 20 11.32 -17.83 -6.08
CA LEU A 20 10.51 -16.98 -5.21
C LEU A 20 9.39 -17.78 -4.53
N VAL A 21 8.71 -18.64 -5.28
CA VAL A 21 7.66 -19.52 -4.76
C VAL A 21 8.22 -20.44 -3.68
N ASP A 22 9.31 -21.17 -3.98
CA ASP A 22 9.94 -22.09 -3.04
C ASP A 22 10.43 -21.39 -1.78
N TYR A 23 11.04 -20.22 -1.94
CA TYR A 23 11.49 -19.45 -0.80
C TYR A 23 10.34 -19.06 0.12
N LEU A 24 9.25 -18.51 -0.42
CA LEU A 24 8.09 -18.08 0.37
C LEU A 24 7.31 -19.26 0.97
N VAL A 25 7.23 -20.40 0.28
CA VAL A 25 6.65 -21.63 0.83
C VAL A 25 7.43 -22.12 2.06
N ARG A 26 8.77 -22.10 2.00
CA ARG A 26 9.63 -22.40 3.16
C ARG A 26 9.44 -21.42 4.33
N GLN A 27 8.95 -20.21 4.07
CA GLN A 27 8.58 -19.23 5.10
C GLN A 27 7.15 -19.41 5.62
N ASN A 28 6.52 -20.56 5.34
CA ASN A 28 5.19 -20.94 5.83
C ASN A 28 4.03 -20.15 5.22
N PHE A 29 4.18 -19.58 4.02
CA PHE A 29 3.09 -18.99 3.25
C PHE A 29 2.45 -20.02 2.31
N ARG A 30 1.17 -19.80 1.96
CA ARG A 30 0.56 -20.44 0.80
C ARG A 30 0.92 -19.61 -0.43
N VAL A 31 1.53 -20.21 -1.46
CA VAL A 31 2.05 -19.44 -2.59
C VAL A 31 1.58 -20.05 -3.91
N SER A 32 1.18 -19.19 -4.84
CA SER A 32 0.89 -19.55 -6.23
C SER A 32 1.78 -18.71 -7.16
N GLY A 33 2.42 -19.34 -8.14
CA GLY A 33 3.19 -18.65 -9.18
C GLY A 33 2.41 -18.59 -10.48
N VAL A 34 2.40 -17.43 -11.14
CA VAL A 34 1.78 -17.20 -12.45
C VAL A 34 2.75 -16.42 -13.36
N SER A 35 2.63 -16.63 -14.68
CA SER A 35 3.55 -16.06 -15.66
C SER A 35 3.19 -14.63 -16.09
N GLY A 36 1.97 -14.15 -15.81
CA GLY A 36 1.53 -12.83 -16.24
C GLY A 36 0.10 -12.48 -15.82
N GLY A 37 -0.38 -11.32 -16.29
CA GLY A 37 -1.64 -10.73 -15.89
C GLY A 37 -2.87 -11.59 -16.19
N ALA A 38 -2.89 -12.31 -17.31
CA ALA A 38 -4.01 -13.17 -17.70
C ALA A 38 -4.23 -14.33 -16.71
N GLU A 39 -3.17 -14.99 -16.27
CA GLU A 39 -3.23 -16.06 -15.27
C GLU A 39 -3.59 -15.50 -13.90
N LEU A 40 -3.02 -14.34 -13.53
CA LEU A 40 -3.33 -13.64 -12.29
C LEU A 40 -4.82 -13.36 -12.18
N ARG A 41 -5.45 -12.81 -13.23
CA ARG A 41 -6.89 -12.50 -13.24
C ARG A 41 -7.76 -13.73 -13.02
N LYS A 42 -7.43 -14.85 -13.66
CA LYS A 42 -8.12 -16.13 -13.47
C LYS A 42 -8.03 -16.63 -12.02
N LEU A 43 -6.87 -16.46 -11.41
CA LEU A 43 -6.62 -16.91 -10.04
C LEU A 43 -7.32 -16.01 -9.02
N VAL A 44 -7.22 -14.68 -9.17
CA VAL A 44 -7.88 -13.70 -8.30
C VAL A 44 -9.41 -13.82 -8.33
N ALA A 45 -9.99 -14.19 -9.49
CA ALA A 45 -11.43 -14.43 -9.61
C ALA A 45 -11.93 -15.61 -8.77
N ARG A 46 -11.05 -16.59 -8.48
CA ARG A 46 -11.38 -17.79 -7.71
C ARG A 46 -10.95 -17.68 -6.24
N GLU A 47 -9.88 -16.99 -5.98
CA GLU A 47 -9.22 -16.92 -4.69
C GLU A 47 -8.87 -15.47 -4.36
N ARG A 48 -9.02 -15.09 -3.10
CA ARG A 48 -8.64 -13.76 -2.63
C ARG A 48 -7.23 -13.83 -2.03
N PRO A 49 -6.18 -13.40 -2.74
CA PRO A 49 -4.85 -13.35 -2.17
C PRO A 49 -4.75 -12.27 -1.10
N ALA A 50 -3.89 -12.49 -0.12
CA ALA A 50 -3.53 -11.49 0.87
C ALA A 50 -2.48 -10.51 0.31
N LEU A 51 -1.63 -11.01 -0.63
CA LEU A 51 -0.57 -10.22 -1.23
C LEU A 51 -0.25 -10.72 -2.66
N VAL A 52 0.06 -9.78 -3.54
CA VAL A 52 0.62 -10.04 -4.88
C VAL A 52 2.01 -9.45 -4.95
N LEU A 53 2.99 -10.29 -5.26
CA LEU A 53 4.34 -9.88 -5.63
C LEU A 53 4.36 -9.79 -7.15
N LEU A 54 4.56 -8.60 -7.72
CA LEU A 54 4.32 -8.31 -9.13
C LEU A 54 5.57 -7.75 -9.79
N ASP A 55 6.11 -8.50 -10.75
CA ASP A 55 7.14 -7.95 -11.63
C ASP A 55 6.57 -6.85 -12.52
N VAL A 56 7.31 -5.75 -12.64
CA VAL A 56 6.97 -4.64 -13.54
C VAL A 56 7.30 -4.99 -14.98
N GLY A 57 8.40 -5.72 -15.21
CA GLY A 57 8.97 -6.00 -16.52
C GLY A 57 8.34 -7.21 -17.25
N LEU A 58 7.03 -7.41 -17.16
CA LEU A 58 6.36 -8.50 -17.85
C LEU A 58 6.29 -8.26 -19.37
N PRO A 59 6.47 -9.30 -20.21
CA PRO A 59 6.54 -9.14 -21.66
C PRO A 59 5.19 -8.82 -22.32
N ASP A 60 4.09 -9.32 -21.76
CA ASP A 60 2.76 -9.27 -22.39
C ASP A 60 1.91 -8.09 -21.91
N GLU A 61 2.15 -7.57 -20.73
CA GLU A 61 1.36 -6.50 -20.12
C GLU A 61 2.18 -5.72 -19.10
N ASP A 62 2.05 -4.41 -19.12
CA ASP A 62 2.69 -3.53 -18.15
C ASP A 62 2.24 -3.86 -16.71
N GLY A 63 3.21 -4.18 -15.83
CA GLY A 63 2.96 -4.49 -14.43
C GLY A 63 2.23 -3.36 -13.69
N PHE A 64 2.40 -2.11 -14.11
CA PHE A 64 1.65 -0.98 -13.56
C PHE A 64 0.16 -1.04 -13.94
N ALA A 65 -0.18 -1.47 -15.15
CA ALA A 65 -1.58 -1.66 -15.55
C ALA A 65 -2.24 -2.79 -14.73
N ILE A 66 -1.50 -3.86 -14.46
CA ILE A 66 -1.95 -4.97 -13.61
C ILE A 66 -2.18 -4.48 -12.17
N ALA A 67 -1.27 -3.70 -11.60
CA ALA A 67 -1.40 -3.15 -10.25
C ALA A 67 -2.63 -2.23 -10.12
N ARG A 68 -2.88 -1.38 -11.13
CA ARG A 68 -4.07 -0.52 -11.20
C ARG A 68 -5.35 -1.37 -11.20
N TRP A 69 -5.41 -2.37 -12.08
CA TRP A 69 -6.55 -3.29 -12.13
C TRP A 69 -6.78 -4.01 -10.79
N LEU A 70 -5.72 -4.46 -10.12
CA LEU A 70 -5.82 -5.08 -8.79
C LEU A 70 -6.44 -4.11 -7.77
N ARG A 71 -6.07 -2.83 -7.79
CA ARG A 71 -6.62 -1.82 -6.88
C ARG A 71 -8.08 -1.52 -7.15
N GLU A 72 -8.48 -1.44 -8.41
CA GLU A 72 -9.88 -1.26 -8.80
C GLU A 72 -10.73 -2.47 -8.41
N SER A 73 -10.17 -3.68 -8.53
CA SER A 73 -10.87 -4.94 -8.22
C SER A 73 -10.86 -5.28 -6.73
N SER A 74 -9.82 -4.90 -5.98
CA SER A 74 -9.65 -5.22 -4.56
C SER A 74 -8.65 -4.30 -3.87
N ALA A 75 -9.16 -3.29 -3.16
CA ALA A 75 -8.32 -2.36 -2.42
C ALA A 75 -7.57 -2.99 -1.22
N ARG A 76 -7.99 -4.17 -0.75
CA ARG A 76 -7.41 -4.85 0.42
C ARG A 76 -6.26 -5.80 0.12
N VAL A 77 -5.99 -6.11 -1.14
CA VAL A 77 -4.84 -6.96 -1.49
C VAL A 77 -3.54 -6.17 -1.34
N GLY A 78 -2.54 -6.73 -0.66
CA GLY A 78 -1.20 -6.13 -0.63
C GLY A 78 -0.53 -6.24 -2.00
N ILE A 79 0.11 -5.17 -2.48
CA ILE A 79 0.86 -5.19 -3.74
C ILE A 79 2.29 -4.75 -3.47
N ILE A 80 3.24 -5.66 -3.75
CA ILE A 80 4.67 -5.32 -3.77
C ILE A 80 5.12 -5.38 -5.23
N MET A 81 5.57 -4.25 -5.76
CA MET A 81 6.15 -4.19 -7.11
C MET A 81 7.61 -4.64 -7.07
N VAL A 82 7.98 -5.47 -8.05
CA VAL A 82 9.38 -5.89 -8.26
C VAL A 82 9.84 -5.22 -9.55
N THR A 83 10.95 -4.48 -9.50
CA THR A 83 11.43 -3.69 -10.65
C THR A 83 12.94 -3.78 -10.81
N VAL A 84 13.44 -3.56 -12.01
CA VAL A 84 14.88 -3.38 -12.25
C VAL A 84 15.29 -1.97 -11.80
N ALA A 85 16.31 -1.85 -10.98
CA ALA A 85 16.69 -0.71 -10.14
C ALA A 85 16.99 0.63 -10.81
N SER A 86 16.66 0.87 -12.07
CA SER A 86 17.24 2.00 -12.82
C SER A 86 16.37 3.25 -12.96
N ASP A 87 15.06 3.20 -12.63
CA ASP A 87 14.23 4.38 -12.93
C ASP A 87 13.44 4.90 -11.71
N THR A 88 13.84 6.08 -11.25
CA THR A 88 13.08 6.89 -10.26
C THR A 88 11.65 7.16 -10.75
N VAL A 89 11.42 7.17 -12.06
CA VAL A 89 10.12 7.37 -12.69
C VAL A 89 9.21 6.17 -12.44
N ASP A 90 9.71 4.95 -12.57
CA ASP A 90 8.95 3.71 -12.33
C ASP A 90 8.50 3.58 -10.86
N ARG A 91 9.35 4.02 -9.93
CA ARG A 91 9.01 4.08 -8.50
C ARG A 91 7.89 5.07 -8.21
N VAL A 92 7.94 6.23 -8.82
CA VAL A 92 6.91 7.28 -8.68
C VAL A 92 5.58 6.78 -9.26
N ILE A 93 5.61 6.19 -10.46
CA ILE A 93 4.42 5.63 -11.12
C ILE A 93 3.83 4.47 -10.30
N GLY A 94 4.66 3.56 -9.78
CA GLY A 94 4.19 2.43 -8.96
C GLY A 94 3.48 2.88 -7.68
N LEU A 95 3.98 3.92 -7.05
CA LEU A 95 3.34 4.53 -5.89
C LEU A 95 2.09 5.33 -6.26
N GLU A 96 2.02 5.96 -7.43
CA GLU A 96 0.81 6.61 -7.96
C GLU A 96 -0.32 5.62 -8.23
N ILE A 97 -0.01 4.40 -8.60
CA ILE A 97 -0.97 3.33 -8.89
C ILE A 97 -1.52 2.68 -7.63
N GLY A 98 -0.89 2.89 -6.46
CA GLY A 98 -1.36 2.36 -5.17
C GLY A 98 -0.67 1.09 -4.71
N ALA A 99 0.53 0.77 -5.18
CA ALA A 99 1.36 -0.25 -4.59
C ALA A 99 1.64 0.04 -3.10
N ASP A 100 1.70 -0.99 -2.27
CA ASP A 100 1.97 -0.86 -0.83
C ASP A 100 3.47 -0.79 -0.53
N ASP A 101 4.27 -1.41 -1.40
CA ASP A 101 5.73 -1.38 -1.33
C ASP A 101 6.33 -1.73 -2.70
N TYR A 102 7.64 -1.54 -2.86
CA TYR A 102 8.39 -2.00 -4.03
C TYR A 102 9.76 -2.52 -3.62
N ILE A 103 10.36 -3.36 -4.47
CA ILE A 103 11.69 -3.91 -4.27
C ILE A 103 12.45 -3.89 -5.59
N ALA A 104 13.69 -3.40 -5.57
CA ALA A 104 14.54 -3.33 -6.76
C ALA A 104 15.32 -4.63 -6.95
N LYS A 105 15.40 -5.14 -8.18
CA LYS A 105 16.30 -6.24 -8.57
C LYS A 105 17.72 -5.69 -8.80
N PRO A 106 18.78 -6.38 -8.32
CA PRO A 106 18.76 -7.60 -7.51
C PRO A 106 18.45 -7.29 -6.03
N PHE A 107 17.73 -8.18 -5.36
CA PHE A 107 17.40 -8.07 -3.94
C PHE A 107 17.77 -9.34 -3.17
N GLU A 108 18.01 -9.17 -1.89
CA GLU A 108 18.24 -10.29 -0.99
C GLU A 108 16.90 -10.95 -0.58
N PRO A 109 16.82 -12.29 -0.54
CA PRO A 109 15.60 -12.99 -0.12
C PRO A 109 15.08 -12.56 1.26
N ARG A 110 15.98 -12.20 2.17
CA ARG A 110 15.60 -11.68 3.51
C ARG A 110 14.91 -10.32 3.45
N GLU A 111 15.32 -9.47 2.51
CA GLU A 111 14.69 -8.18 2.28
C GLU A 111 13.26 -8.36 1.76
N LEU A 112 13.08 -9.21 0.74
CA LEU A 112 11.76 -9.56 0.23
C LEU A 112 10.85 -10.05 1.36
N LEU A 113 11.31 -10.98 2.20
CA LEU A 113 10.55 -11.52 3.31
C LEU A 113 10.13 -10.45 4.32
N ALA A 114 11.03 -9.52 4.64
CA ALA A 114 10.72 -8.43 5.56
C ALA A 114 9.61 -7.53 5.01
N ARG A 115 9.65 -7.19 3.71
CA ARG A 115 8.61 -6.40 3.01
C ARG A 115 7.28 -7.14 2.95
N VAL A 116 7.29 -8.42 2.56
CA VAL A 116 6.10 -9.29 2.55
C VAL A 116 5.44 -9.31 3.92
N LYS A 117 6.19 -9.58 5.00
CA LYS A 117 5.66 -9.58 6.36
C LYS A 117 5.12 -8.21 6.78
N SER A 118 5.77 -7.14 6.38
CA SER A 118 5.33 -5.77 6.68
C SER A 118 3.99 -5.46 6.02
N VAL A 119 3.84 -5.75 4.71
CA VAL A 119 2.59 -5.52 3.99
C VAL A 119 1.48 -6.42 4.53
N LEU A 120 1.74 -7.71 4.75
CA LEU A 120 0.75 -8.66 5.29
C LEU A 120 0.23 -8.25 6.67
N ARG A 121 1.10 -7.79 7.57
CA ARG A 121 0.67 -7.29 8.89
C ARG A 121 -0.33 -6.15 8.78
N ARG A 122 -0.19 -5.32 7.76
CA ARG A 122 -1.07 -4.18 7.48
C ARG A 122 -2.40 -4.60 6.85
N THR A 123 -2.41 -5.68 6.05
CA THR A 123 -3.60 -6.14 5.33
C THR A 123 -4.43 -7.17 6.09
N ILE A 124 -3.81 -8.01 6.94
CA ILE A 124 -4.48 -9.16 7.58
C ILE A 124 -5.03 -8.83 8.97
N ASN A 125 -4.45 -7.90 9.72
CA ASN A 125 -4.91 -7.57 11.10
C ASN A 125 -6.23 -6.79 11.11
N VAL A 126 -7.28 -7.37 10.54
CA VAL A 126 -8.66 -6.88 10.63
C VAL A 126 -9.50 -7.97 11.28
N ALA A 127 -9.40 -8.10 12.61
CA ALA A 127 -10.41 -8.82 13.36
C ALA A 127 -11.67 -7.92 13.48
N PRO A 128 -12.88 -8.41 13.18
CA PRO A 128 -14.09 -7.63 13.40
C PRO A 128 -14.41 -7.63 14.90
N SER A 129 -14.25 -6.51 15.56
CA SER A 129 -14.79 -6.28 16.88
C SER A 129 -15.44 -4.91 16.97
N SER A 130 -16.36 -4.76 17.92
CA SER A 130 -17.23 -3.61 18.18
C SER A 130 -16.57 -2.22 17.98
N ALA A 131 -17.29 -1.29 17.37
CA ALA A 131 -16.98 0.13 17.10
C ALA A 131 -15.66 0.65 17.72
N GLY A 132 -14.57 0.46 17.00
CA GLY A 132 -13.25 0.99 17.36
C GLY A 132 -13.20 2.53 17.27
N PRO A 133 -12.11 3.15 17.75
CA PRO A 133 -11.99 4.61 17.74
C PRO A 133 -12.10 5.15 16.30
N ARG A 134 -13.03 6.09 16.13
CA ARG A 134 -13.30 6.79 14.88
C ARG A 134 -12.76 8.20 14.95
N ILE A 135 -11.99 8.60 13.95
CA ILE A 135 -11.32 9.89 13.93
C ILE A 135 -11.76 10.66 12.68
N ARG A 136 -12.26 11.88 12.88
CA ARG A 136 -12.62 12.73 11.75
C ARG A 136 -11.39 13.26 11.04
N MET A 137 -11.29 12.93 9.76
CA MET A 137 -10.21 13.31 8.86
C MET A 137 -10.81 14.15 7.71
N GLY A 138 -10.83 15.46 7.89
CA GLY A 138 -11.46 16.37 6.92
C GLY A 138 -12.95 16.08 6.75
N CYS A 139 -13.39 15.75 5.53
CA CYS A 139 -14.78 15.41 5.22
C CYS A 139 -15.15 13.95 5.51
N ARG A 140 -14.19 13.10 5.86
CA ARG A 140 -14.37 11.66 6.11
C ARG A 140 -14.13 11.31 7.58
N VAL A 141 -14.48 10.08 7.94
CA VAL A 141 -14.21 9.50 9.27
C VAL A 141 -13.34 8.28 9.06
N LEU A 142 -12.14 8.27 9.63
CA LEU A 142 -11.25 7.11 9.66
C LEU A 142 -11.74 6.14 10.74
N ASP A 143 -12.17 4.96 10.34
CA ASP A 143 -12.44 3.85 11.22
C ASP A 143 -11.15 3.04 11.37
N LEU A 144 -10.52 3.13 12.54
CA LEU A 144 -9.22 2.50 12.80
C LEU A 144 -9.31 0.97 12.83
N GLU A 145 -10.47 0.45 13.18
CA GLU A 145 -10.67 -0.99 13.28
C GLU A 145 -10.92 -1.61 11.91
N LYS A 146 -11.88 -1.07 11.17
CA LYS A 146 -12.20 -1.53 9.82
C LYS A 146 -11.15 -1.14 8.79
N ARG A 147 -10.27 -0.19 9.11
CA ARG A 147 -9.23 0.39 8.22
C ARG A 147 -9.84 0.99 6.95
N VAL A 148 -10.94 1.70 7.10
CA VAL A 148 -11.67 2.35 6.00
C VAL A 148 -11.93 3.82 6.32
N LEU A 149 -12.18 4.61 5.27
CA LEU A 149 -12.81 5.92 5.42
C LEU A 149 -14.31 5.76 5.27
N VAL A 150 -15.06 6.38 6.16
CA VAL A 150 -16.51 6.38 6.14
C VAL A 150 -17.00 7.80 5.80
N ASP A 151 -17.89 7.89 4.86
CA ASP A 151 -18.59 9.15 4.58
C ASP A 151 -19.66 9.37 5.68
N PRO A 152 -19.58 10.44 6.48
CA PRO A 152 -20.51 10.67 7.57
C PRO A 152 -21.93 11.01 7.11
N THR A 153 -22.13 11.30 5.82
CA THR A 153 -23.45 11.70 5.28
C THR A 153 -24.29 10.50 4.82
N ASN A 154 -23.65 9.48 4.27
CA ASN A 154 -24.33 8.32 3.66
C ASN A 154 -23.82 6.97 4.16
N ASN A 155 -22.86 6.96 5.12
CA ASN A 155 -22.21 5.77 5.65
C ASN A 155 -21.50 4.90 4.58
N GLN A 156 -21.19 5.45 3.41
CA GLN A 156 -20.38 4.72 2.44
C GLN A 156 -18.97 4.52 2.95
N GLU A 157 -18.49 3.27 2.85
CA GLU A 157 -17.13 2.88 3.22
C GLU A 157 -16.23 2.93 1.98
N GLU A 158 -15.13 3.64 2.08
CA GLU A 158 -14.06 3.66 1.09
C GLU A 158 -12.85 2.92 1.66
N THR A 159 -12.41 1.89 0.96
CA THR A 159 -11.25 1.10 1.38
C THR A 159 -9.95 1.86 1.19
N LEU A 160 -9.03 1.67 2.14
CA LEU A 160 -7.68 2.23 2.10
C LEU A 160 -6.67 1.14 1.77
N THR A 161 -5.62 1.51 1.02
CA THR A 161 -4.43 0.68 0.94
C THR A 161 -3.75 0.65 2.32
N ALA A 162 -2.89 -0.35 2.55
CA ALA A 162 -2.16 -0.44 3.81
C ALA A 162 -1.33 0.83 4.10
N SER A 163 -0.67 1.35 3.07
CA SER A 163 0.15 2.56 3.14
C SER A 163 -0.68 3.84 3.39
N GLU A 164 -1.86 3.97 2.78
CA GLU A 164 -2.77 5.09 3.03
C GLU A 164 -3.30 5.08 4.46
N PHE A 165 -3.68 3.90 4.94
CA PHE A 165 -4.18 3.76 6.31
C PHE A 165 -3.10 4.11 7.35
N ASP A 166 -1.88 3.58 7.19
CA ASP A 166 -0.79 3.82 8.13
C ASP A 166 -0.43 5.31 8.18
N LEU A 167 -0.46 5.99 7.04
CA LEU A 167 -0.19 7.43 6.97
C LEU A 167 -1.31 8.25 7.64
N LEU A 168 -2.58 7.92 7.41
CA LEU A 168 -3.71 8.58 8.09
C LEU A 168 -3.69 8.33 9.60
N LYS A 169 -3.39 7.10 10.02
CA LYS A 169 -3.24 6.74 11.43
C LYS A 169 -2.12 7.55 12.09
N LEU A 170 -0.97 7.67 11.43
CA LEU A 170 0.17 8.44 11.93
C LEU A 170 -0.18 9.92 12.09
N PHE A 171 -0.90 10.51 11.16
CA PHE A 171 -1.43 11.87 11.29
C PHE A 171 -2.42 12.01 12.45
N ALA A 172 -3.28 11.04 12.64
CA ALA A 172 -4.26 11.03 13.73
C ALA A 172 -3.60 10.94 15.11
N GLU A 173 -2.47 10.24 15.22
CA GLU A 173 -1.66 10.12 16.44
C GLU A 173 -0.86 11.42 16.76
N HIS A 174 -0.67 12.29 15.75
CA HIS A 174 0.12 13.52 15.87
C HIS A 174 -0.64 14.77 15.40
N PRO A 175 -1.83 15.06 15.96
CA PRO A 175 -2.62 16.21 15.53
C PRO A 175 -1.91 17.53 15.82
N ASN A 176 -2.01 18.48 14.90
CA ASN A 176 -1.43 19.83 14.99
C ASN A 176 0.11 19.87 15.13
N LYS A 177 0.80 18.74 14.84
CA LYS A 177 2.26 18.68 14.82
C LYS A 177 2.76 18.66 13.38
N PRO A 178 3.71 19.52 13.01
CA PRO A 178 4.43 19.41 11.75
C PRO A 178 5.28 18.12 11.74
N LEU A 179 5.07 17.26 10.76
CA LEU A 179 5.79 16.01 10.58
C LEU A 179 6.72 16.16 9.37
N GLN A 180 7.99 15.84 9.56
CA GLN A 180 9.00 15.91 8.50
C GLN A 180 8.74 14.84 7.44
N ARG A 181 9.07 15.16 6.16
CA ARG A 181 8.88 14.22 5.04
C ARG A 181 9.63 12.92 5.24
N ASP A 182 10.90 13.02 5.60
CA ASP A 182 11.76 11.87 5.81
C ASP A 182 11.23 10.99 6.94
N TRP A 183 10.81 11.61 8.06
CA TRP A 183 10.22 10.87 9.17
C TRP A 183 8.90 10.17 8.81
N LEU A 184 8.04 10.82 8.02
CA LEU A 184 6.81 10.21 7.50
C LEU A 184 7.11 9.01 6.62
N LEU A 185 8.12 9.13 5.76
CA LEU A 185 8.57 8.06 4.89
C LEU A 185 9.17 6.91 5.71
N GLU A 186 10.13 7.18 6.59
CA GLU A 186 10.76 6.18 7.45
C GLU A 186 9.74 5.41 8.30
N THR A 187 8.81 6.15 8.93
CA THR A 187 7.81 5.55 9.82
C THR A 187 6.78 4.71 9.04
N THR A 188 6.46 5.09 7.80
CA THR A 188 5.50 4.35 6.96
C THR A 188 6.15 3.38 5.97
N ALA A 189 7.44 3.48 5.68
CA ALA A 189 8.17 2.64 4.73
C ALA A 189 9.04 1.53 5.35
N HIS A 190 9.35 1.58 6.62
CA HIS A 190 10.14 0.57 7.36
C HIS A 190 11.54 0.22 6.83
N ARG A 191 12.26 1.12 6.13
CA ARG A 191 13.72 1.00 5.93
C ARG A 191 14.40 2.25 5.37
N GLU A 192 15.74 2.23 5.44
CA GLU A 192 16.71 3.25 5.03
C GLU A 192 16.38 3.83 3.65
N MET A 193 16.36 5.14 3.57
CA MET A 193 15.90 5.93 2.44
C MET A 193 17.04 6.45 1.59
N GLU A 194 16.82 6.44 0.27
CA GLU A 194 17.59 7.30 -0.62
C GLU A 194 17.06 8.75 -0.56
N PRO A 195 17.94 9.79 -0.66
CA PRO A 195 17.62 11.18 -0.30
C PRO A 195 16.62 11.94 -1.19
N PHE A 196 15.98 11.30 -2.19
CA PHE A 196 15.15 11.97 -3.20
C PHE A 196 13.72 11.41 -3.34
N ASP A 197 13.18 10.81 -2.28
CA ASP A 197 11.89 10.16 -2.40
C ASP A 197 10.71 11.16 -2.37
N ARG A 198 10.25 11.60 -3.55
CA ARG A 198 8.99 12.36 -3.72
C ARG A 198 7.73 11.52 -3.41
N ALA A 199 7.91 10.27 -3.00
CA ALA A 199 6.81 9.33 -2.75
C ALA A 199 5.82 9.84 -1.70
N ILE A 200 6.28 10.57 -0.69
CA ILE A 200 5.38 11.10 0.34
C ILE A 200 4.43 12.17 -0.22
N ASP A 201 4.92 13.06 -1.08
CA ASP A 201 4.12 14.14 -1.64
C ASP A 201 2.97 13.58 -2.51
N LEU A 202 3.22 12.49 -3.23
CA LEU A 202 2.21 11.77 -4.01
C LEU A 202 1.19 11.05 -3.14
N ARG A 203 1.65 10.37 -2.08
CA ARG A 203 0.77 9.73 -1.09
C ARG A 203 -0.14 10.76 -0.43
N ILE A 204 0.40 11.91 -0.04
CA ILE A 204 -0.37 13.03 0.51
C ILE A 204 -1.39 13.56 -0.51
N THR A 205 -1.00 13.71 -1.78
CA THR A 205 -1.92 14.16 -2.83
C THR A 205 -3.12 13.23 -2.97
N ARG A 206 -2.92 11.90 -2.89
CA ARG A 206 -4.02 10.91 -2.92
C ARG A 206 -4.90 10.99 -1.68
N LEU A 207 -4.28 11.06 -0.50
CA LEU A 207 -5.04 11.17 0.74
C LEU A 207 -5.92 12.43 0.73
N ARG A 208 -5.40 13.55 0.24
CA ARG A 208 -6.18 14.77 0.08
C ARG A 208 -7.40 14.58 -0.82
N ARG A 209 -7.28 13.85 -1.94
CA ARG A 209 -8.43 13.53 -2.81
C ARG A 209 -9.52 12.74 -2.10
N LYS A 210 -9.16 11.95 -1.09
CA LYS A 210 -10.10 11.11 -0.33
C LYS A 210 -10.74 11.84 0.86
N ILE A 211 -10.00 12.76 1.52
CA ILE A 211 -10.43 13.34 2.81
C ILE A 211 -10.71 14.85 2.78
N GLU A 212 -10.29 15.57 1.76
CA GLU A 212 -10.54 17.03 1.67
C GLU A 212 -11.81 17.31 0.89
N PHE A 213 -12.50 18.39 1.24
CA PHE A 213 -13.59 18.92 0.42
C PHE A 213 -13.08 19.49 -0.90
N ASP A 214 -11.95 20.20 -0.83
CA ASP A 214 -11.22 20.73 -1.98
C ASP A 214 -9.74 20.32 -1.87
N PRO A 215 -9.30 19.33 -2.65
CA PRO A 215 -7.90 18.88 -2.64
C PRO A 215 -6.88 19.95 -3.07
N ALA A 216 -7.31 20.99 -3.82
CA ALA A 216 -6.45 22.08 -4.23
C ALA A 216 -6.18 23.07 -3.08
N HIS A 217 -7.13 23.17 -2.15
CA HIS A 217 -7.03 24.03 -0.94
C HIS A 217 -7.18 23.18 0.33
N PRO A 218 -6.20 22.33 0.65
CA PRO A 218 -6.31 21.34 1.72
C PRO A 218 -6.32 22.01 3.10
N ASN A 219 -7.28 21.61 3.93
CA ASN A 219 -7.47 22.10 5.29
C ASN A 219 -7.14 21.05 6.34
N ALA A 220 -7.37 19.77 6.07
CA ALA A 220 -7.09 18.67 6.99
C ALA A 220 -5.60 18.29 6.99
N ILE A 221 -4.98 18.10 5.80
CA ILE A 221 -3.53 17.85 5.72
C ILE A 221 -2.87 19.06 5.06
N ARG A 222 -2.31 19.94 5.88
CA ARG A 222 -1.64 21.17 5.44
C ARG A 222 -0.17 20.94 5.12
N THR A 223 0.32 21.63 4.08
CA THR A 223 1.76 21.69 3.80
C THR A 223 2.43 22.72 4.68
N ILE A 224 3.46 22.33 5.41
CA ILE A 224 4.33 23.23 6.17
C ILE A 224 5.62 23.40 5.36
N ARG A 225 5.77 24.56 4.74
CA ARG A 225 6.92 24.86 3.86
C ARG A 225 8.23 24.62 4.58
N GLY A 226 9.17 23.96 3.93
CA GLY A 226 10.49 23.64 4.48
C GLY A 226 10.53 22.53 5.53
N VAL A 227 9.35 22.00 5.97
CA VAL A 227 9.26 20.94 6.98
C VAL A 227 8.60 19.69 6.42
N GLY A 228 7.33 19.75 6.06
CA GLY A 228 6.56 18.58 5.65
C GLY A 228 5.07 18.82 5.71
N TYR A 229 4.36 18.02 6.49
CA TYR A 229 2.89 18.02 6.55
C TYR A 229 2.38 18.03 7.97
N MET A 230 1.19 18.56 8.17
CA MET A 230 0.53 18.63 9.47
C MET A 230 -0.96 18.32 9.32
N PHE A 231 -1.46 17.42 10.12
CA PHE A 231 -2.88 17.17 10.24
C PHE A 231 -3.53 18.18 11.20
N VAL A 232 -4.59 18.83 10.74
CA VAL A 232 -5.41 19.74 11.52
C VAL A 232 -6.80 19.14 11.68
N PRO A 233 -7.16 18.63 12.87
CA PRO A 233 -8.50 18.12 13.11
C PRO A 233 -9.55 19.22 12.83
N PRO A 234 -10.72 18.85 12.27
CA PRO A 234 -11.83 19.80 12.13
C PRO A 234 -12.23 20.32 13.51
N ARG A 235 -12.47 21.61 13.60
CA ARG A 235 -13.05 22.21 14.83
C ARG A 235 -14.47 21.68 15.00
N HIS A 236 -14.81 21.27 16.19
CA HIS A 236 -16.18 20.88 16.58
C HIS A 236 -17.10 22.08 16.51
#